data_e9a65fb1898381da19fe213fc5351ddf
#
_entry.id   e9a65fb1898381da19fe213fc5351ddf
#
_cell.length_a   1.000
_cell.length_b   1.000
_cell.length_c   1.000
_cell.angle_alpha   90.00
_cell.angle_beta   90.00
_cell.angle_gamma   90.00
#
_symmetry.space_group_name_H-M   'P 1'
#
loop_
_entity.id
_entity.type
_entity.pdbx_description
1 polymer ?
#
loop_
_entity_poly.entity_id
_entity_poly.type
_entity_poly.pdbx_seq_one_letter_code
_entity_poly.pdbx_strand_id
1 'polypeptide(L)'
;MTVIDQMWSSHPQVDEGDTSELVRRCLEACVECAQVCTVCADACLGEEMVADLVGCIRLNSDCADICAATSAVLARQTQPDLAVVRAVLEACRTACAAC
;
A
#
# COMPACT_ATOMS: atom_id res chain seq x y z
N MET A 1 14.80 -8.46 -9.63
CA MET A 1 14.91 -7.24 -8.81
C MET A 1 14.16 -6.09 -9.44
N THR A 2 13.34 -5.42 -8.66
CA THR A 2 12.59 -4.26 -9.11
C THR A 2 13.42 -2.98 -8.96
N VAL A 3 12.96 -1.89 -9.59
CA VAL A 3 13.59 -0.58 -9.40
C VAL A 3 13.47 -0.15 -7.93
N ILE A 4 12.35 -0.50 -7.29
CA ILE A 4 12.15 -0.24 -5.86
C ILE A 4 13.26 -0.91 -5.04
N ASP A 5 13.55 -2.18 -5.30
CA ASP A 5 14.63 -2.90 -4.61
C ASP A 5 15.97 -2.22 -4.78
N GLN A 6 16.28 -1.77 -5.99
CA GLN A 6 17.56 -1.13 -6.29
C GLN A 6 17.68 0.20 -5.53
N MET A 7 16.64 1.01 -5.54
CA MET A 7 16.64 2.29 -4.82
C MET A 7 16.69 2.09 -3.32
N TRP A 8 15.95 1.11 -2.81
CA TRP A 8 15.96 0.77 -1.39
C TRP A 8 17.35 0.36 -0.93
N SER A 9 18.02 -0.53 -1.66
CA SER A 9 19.35 -1.02 -1.32
C SER A 9 20.42 0.08 -1.35
N SER A 10 20.23 1.11 -2.14
CA SER A 10 21.17 2.23 -2.23
C SER A 10 20.88 3.37 -1.24
N HIS A 11 19.78 3.27 -0.48
CA HIS A 11 19.39 4.31 0.47
C HIS A 11 20.36 4.35 1.65
N PRO A 12 20.96 5.53 1.97
CA PRO A 12 22.00 5.60 2.99
C PRO A 12 21.53 5.29 4.41
N GLN A 13 20.24 5.37 4.69
CA GLN A 13 19.67 5.09 6.03
C GLN A 13 19.05 3.71 6.14
N VAL A 14 19.08 2.92 5.08
CA VAL A 14 18.55 1.55 5.09
C VAL A 14 19.71 0.58 5.31
N ASP A 15 19.58 -0.28 6.32
CA ASP A 15 20.52 -1.38 6.52
C ASP A 15 20.01 -2.66 5.83
N GLU A 16 20.83 -3.71 5.88
CA GLU A 16 20.47 -5.00 5.27
C GLU A 16 19.87 -5.98 6.29
N GLY A 17 19.40 -5.47 7.44
CA GLY A 17 18.81 -6.30 8.47
C GLY A 17 17.41 -6.80 8.15
N ASP A 18 16.94 -7.74 8.96
CA ASP A 18 15.62 -8.37 8.78
C ASP A 18 14.47 -7.37 8.84
N THR A 19 14.58 -6.35 9.70
CA THR A 19 13.54 -5.32 9.83
C THR A 19 13.40 -4.52 8.53
N SER A 20 14.51 -4.11 7.94
CA SER A 20 14.51 -3.39 6.66
C SER A 20 13.91 -4.24 5.54
N GLU A 21 14.21 -5.52 5.52
CA GLU A 21 13.65 -6.45 4.54
C GLU A 21 12.13 -6.59 4.70
N LEU A 22 11.63 -6.66 5.93
CA LEU A 22 10.19 -6.71 6.20
C LEU A 22 9.49 -5.43 5.77
N VAL A 23 10.10 -4.27 6.03
CA VAL A 23 9.55 -2.98 5.61
C VAL A 23 9.50 -2.89 4.09
N ARG A 24 10.57 -3.31 3.41
CA ARG A 24 10.62 -3.32 1.94
C ARG A 24 9.51 -4.20 1.36
N ARG A 25 9.31 -5.40 1.92
CA ARG A 25 8.24 -6.30 1.47
C ARG A 25 6.86 -5.68 1.67
N CYS A 26 6.65 -5.03 2.81
CA CYS A 26 5.40 -4.35 3.10
C CYS A 26 5.17 -3.18 2.12
N LEU A 27 6.20 -2.40 1.84
CA LEU A 27 6.16 -1.33 0.86
C LEU A 27 5.71 -1.86 -0.51
N GLU A 28 6.35 -2.91 -0.99
CA GLU A 28 6.02 -3.48 -2.30
C GLU A 28 4.61 -4.06 -2.33
N ALA A 29 4.19 -4.72 -1.26
CA ALA A 29 2.83 -5.25 -1.15
C ALA A 29 1.79 -4.12 -1.18
N CYS A 30 2.07 -2.99 -0.53
CA CYS A 30 1.18 -1.83 -0.56
C CYS A 30 1.09 -1.20 -1.96
N VAL A 31 2.20 -1.10 -2.67
CA VAL A 31 2.21 -0.61 -4.06
C VAL A 31 1.35 -1.50 -4.95
N GLU A 32 1.54 -2.80 -4.86
CA GLU A 32 0.77 -3.77 -5.63
C GLU A 32 -0.71 -3.72 -5.28
N CYS A 33 -1.04 -3.70 -3.99
CA CYS A 33 -2.42 -3.64 -3.52
C CYS A 33 -3.12 -2.37 -4.01
N ALA A 34 -2.44 -1.23 -3.97
CA ALA A 34 -2.99 0.04 -4.46
C ALA A 34 -3.40 -0.07 -5.94
N GLN A 35 -2.57 -0.70 -6.76
CA GLN A 35 -2.87 -0.86 -8.17
C GLN A 35 -3.97 -1.90 -8.42
N VAL A 36 -3.90 -3.03 -7.73
CA VAL A 36 -4.91 -4.09 -7.86
C VAL A 36 -6.28 -3.58 -7.47
N CYS A 37 -6.39 -2.87 -6.35
CA CYS A 37 -7.68 -2.31 -5.88
C CYS A 37 -8.19 -1.23 -6.83
N THR A 38 -7.32 -0.43 -7.42
CA THR A 38 -7.70 0.58 -8.41
C THR A 38 -8.28 -0.10 -9.66
N VAL A 39 -7.62 -1.13 -10.16
CA VAL A 39 -8.11 -1.90 -11.32
C VAL A 39 -9.44 -2.57 -10.99
N CYS A 40 -9.57 -3.13 -9.79
CA CYS A 40 -10.81 -3.79 -9.37
C CYS A 40 -11.97 -2.81 -9.29
N ALA A 41 -11.76 -1.62 -8.70
CA ALA A 41 -12.80 -0.59 -8.62
C ALA A 41 -13.24 -0.15 -10.02
N ASP A 42 -12.28 0.07 -10.91
CA ASP A 42 -12.59 0.47 -12.29
C ASP A 42 -13.33 -0.64 -13.04
N ALA A 43 -12.91 -1.88 -12.88
CA ALA A 43 -13.58 -3.03 -13.51
C ALA A 43 -15.04 -3.14 -13.06
N CYS A 44 -15.32 -2.90 -11.78
CA CYS A 44 -16.68 -2.90 -11.25
C CYS A 44 -17.55 -1.82 -11.90
N LEU A 45 -16.97 -0.67 -12.24
CA LEU A 45 -17.69 0.40 -12.95
C LEU A 45 -18.11 -0.01 -14.36
N GLY A 46 -17.41 -0.97 -14.96
CA GLY A 46 -17.73 -1.49 -16.29
C GLY A 46 -18.73 -2.63 -16.31
N GLU A 47 -19.19 -3.10 -15.14
CA GLU A 47 -20.15 -4.21 -15.05
C GLU A 47 -21.57 -3.71 -15.27
N GLU A 48 -22.42 -4.58 -15.86
CA GLU A 48 -23.84 -4.25 -16.06
C GLU A 48 -24.56 -4.05 -14.73
N MET A 49 -24.17 -4.80 -13.68
CA MET A 49 -24.76 -4.74 -12.35
C MET A 49 -24.07 -3.74 -11.43
N VAL A 50 -23.52 -2.65 -11.99
CA VAL A 50 -22.71 -1.68 -11.22
C VAL A 50 -23.43 -1.16 -9.98
N ALA A 51 -24.75 -1.01 -10.02
CA ALA A 51 -25.52 -0.55 -8.87
C ALA A 51 -25.39 -1.48 -7.65
N ASP A 52 -25.15 -2.76 -7.87
CA ASP A 52 -24.98 -3.74 -6.80
C ASP A 52 -23.56 -3.76 -6.26
N LEU A 53 -22.64 -3.07 -6.92
CA LEU A 53 -21.21 -3.08 -6.61
C LEU A 53 -20.72 -1.78 -5.95
N VAL A 54 -21.62 -0.86 -5.61
CA VAL A 54 -21.26 0.45 -5.04
C VAL A 54 -20.39 0.31 -3.79
N GLY A 55 -20.78 -0.59 -2.87
CA GLY A 55 -19.99 -0.84 -1.66
C GLY A 55 -18.60 -1.39 -1.96
N CYS A 56 -18.50 -2.31 -2.91
CA CYS A 56 -17.24 -2.91 -3.33
C CYS A 56 -16.33 -1.85 -3.97
N ILE A 57 -16.88 -1.00 -4.83
CA ILE A 57 -16.14 0.09 -5.47
C ILE A 57 -15.58 1.04 -4.42
N ARG A 58 -16.39 1.41 -3.41
CA ARG A 58 -15.95 2.30 -2.34
C ARG A 58 -14.82 1.67 -1.54
N LEU A 59 -14.97 0.43 -1.09
CA LEU A 59 -13.94 -0.25 -0.29
C LEU A 59 -12.64 -0.44 -1.07
N ASN A 60 -12.71 -0.79 -2.33
CA ASN A 60 -11.53 -0.92 -3.18
C ASN A 60 -10.82 0.43 -3.37
N SER A 61 -11.58 1.50 -3.58
CA SER A 61 -11.02 2.84 -3.74
C SER A 61 -10.35 3.32 -2.47
N ASP A 62 -10.99 3.13 -1.31
CA ASP A 62 -10.43 3.49 -0.01
C ASP A 62 -9.15 2.69 0.26
N CYS A 63 -9.17 1.39 -0.01
CA CYS A 63 -8.01 0.51 0.16
C CYS A 63 -6.86 0.95 -0.74
N ALA A 64 -7.14 1.28 -1.99
CA ALA A 64 -6.11 1.76 -2.93
C ALA A 64 -5.44 3.04 -2.41
N ASP A 65 -6.22 4.00 -1.94
CA ASP A 65 -5.71 5.28 -1.46
C ASP A 65 -4.89 5.11 -0.19
N ILE A 66 -5.38 4.30 0.75
CA ILE A 66 -4.67 4.03 2.01
C ILE A 66 -3.38 3.26 1.76
N CYS A 67 -3.40 2.25 0.89
CA CYS A 67 -2.20 1.50 0.53
C CYS A 67 -1.17 2.39 -0.18
N ALA A 68 -1.60 3.28 -1.06
CA ALA A 68 -0.70 4.23 -1.72
C ALA A 68 -0.04 5.16 -0.71
N ALA A 69 -0.81 5.73 0.22
CA ALA A 69 -0.28 6.59 1.28
C ALA A 69 0.68 5.82 2.19
N THR A 70 0.33 4.60 2.56
CA THR A 70 1.18 3.75 3.40
C THR A 70 2.51 3.47 2.71
N SER A 71 2.48 3.11 1.43
CA SER A 71 3.70 2.86 0.66
C SER A 71 4.61 4.10 0.63
N ALA A 72 4.04 5.28 0.46
CA ALA A 72 4.80 6.53 0.45
C ALA A 72 5.46 6.79 1.81
N VAL A 73 4.73 6.59 2.90
CA VAL A 73 5.28 6.76 4.26
C VAL A 73 6.41 5.76 4.51
N LEU A 74 6.21 4.48 4.17
CA LEU A 74 7.23 3.44 4.36
C LEU A 74 8.47 3.66 3.50
N ALA A 75 8.33 4.32 2.36
CA ALA A 75 9.45 4.59 1.48
C ALA A 75 10.42 5.64 2.05
N ARG A 76 9.96 6.46 2.98
CA ARG A 76 10.78 7.56 3.54
C ARG A 76 11.45 7.09 4.83
N GLN A 77 12.68 6.61 4.72
CA GLN A 77 13.43 5.98 5.81
C GLN A 77 14.40 6.90 6.54
N THR A 78 14.50 8.18 6.15
CA THR A 78 15.31 9.15 6.87
C THR A 78 14.50 9.74 8.01
N GLN A 79 14.85 9.39 9.23
CA GLN A 79 14.17 9.83 10.46
C GLN A 79 12.66 9.60 10.45
N PRO A 80 12.19 8.36 10.24
CA PRO A 80 10.75 8.09 10.24
C PRO A 80 10.16 8.35 11.64
N ASP A 81 8.94 8.90 11.66
CA ASP A 81 8.17 9.02 12.90
C ASP A 81 7.43 7.71 13.12
N LEU A 82 7.79 6.98 14.18
CA LEU A 82 7.26 5.64 14.44
C LEU A 82 5.76 5.65 14.77
N ALA A 83 5.27 6.73 15.38
CA ALA A 83 3.82 6.84 15.66
C ALA A 83 3.02 6.98 14.36
N VAL A 84 3.53 7.77 13.41
CA VAL A 84 2.91 7.94 12.09
C VAL A 84 2.95 6.62 11.32
N VAL A 85 4.10 5.94 11.29
CA VAL A 85 4.27 4.64 10.63
C VAL A 85 3.26 3.63 11.18
N ARG A 86 3.15 3.55 12.51
CA ARG A 86 2.21 2.63 13.17
C ARG A 86 0.76 2.94 12.80
N ALA A 87 0.38 4.22 12.78
CA ALA A 87 -0.97 4.64 12.47
C ALA A 87 -1.37 4.30 11.02
N VAL A 88 -0.48 4.55 10.04
CA VAL A 88 -0.78 4.23 8.65
C VAL A 88 -0.82 2.72 8.41
N LEU A 89 0.05 1.94 9.07
CA LEU A 89 0.02 0.48 8.99
C LEU A 89 -1.29 -0.08 9.54
N GLU A 90 -1.78 0.46 10.66
CA GLU A 90 -3.05 0.04 11.24
C GLU A 90 -4.22 0.35 10.31
N ALA A 91 -4.25 1.55 9.74
CA ALA A 91 -5.26 1.94 8.77
C ALA A 91 -5.21 1.04 7.53
N CYS A 92 -4.01 0.74 7.04
CA CYS A 92 -3.79 -0.14 5.90
C CYS A 92 -4.33 -1.55 6.18
N ARG A 93 -4.02 -2.10 7.35
CA ARG A 93 -4.52 -3.41 7.75
C ARG A 93 -6.05 -3.44 7.78
N THR A 94 -6.67 -2.43 8.35
CA THR A 94 -8.12 -2.33 8.44
C THR A 94 -8.76 -2.23 7.06
N ALA A 95 -8.22 -1.39 6.19
CA ALA A 95 -8.75 -1.20 4.85
C ALA A 95 -8.61 -2.48 3.99
N CYS A 96 -7.46 -3.14 4.06
CA CYS A 96 -7.21 -4.38 3.32
C CYS A 96 -8.12 -5.51 3.80
N ALA A 97 -8.42 -5.58 5.10
CA ALA A 97 -9.34 -6.58 5.63
C ALA A 97 -10.78 -6.34 5.20
N ALA A 98 -11.15 -5.09 4.94
CA ALA A 98 -12.51 -4.72 4.56
C ALA A 98 -12.81 -4.90 3.07
N CYS A 99 -11.79 -4.81 2.21
CA CYS A 99 -11.99 -4.90 0.75
C CYS A 99 -11.79 -6.31 0.13
#